data_e1f1925b988cb121eb1db35140973c1c
#
_entry.id   e1f1925b988cb121eb1db35140973c1c
#
_cell.length_a   1.000
_cell.length_b   1.000
_cell.length_c   1.000
_cell.angle_alpha   90.00
_cell.angle_beta   90.00
_cell.angle_gamma   90.00
#
_symmetry.space_group_name_H-M   'P 1'
#
loop_
_entity.id
_entity.type
_entity.pdbx_description
1 polymer ?
#
loop_
_entity_poly.entity_id
_entity_poly.type
_entity_poly.pdbx_seq_one_letter_code
_entity_poly.pdbx_strand_id
1 'polypeptide(L)'
;MAAYAIFDVDIYDLERYQDFMAQVKPVLEAAGGKYLARGGAHKVYEGDWNPRRIVMFEFPSMELLEEFYFSDLYQGLKSIRDECSSGRAVAVEGV
;
A
#
# COMPACT_ATOMS: atom_id res chain seq x y z
N MET A 1 3.26 18.84 -4.72
CA MET A 1 2.68 17.86 -5.65
C MET A 1 2.31 16.61 -4.87
N ALA A 2 1.15 16.06 -5.15
CA ALA A 2 0.75 14.80 -4.54
C ALA A 2 1.70 13.67 -4.93
N ALA A 3 1.76 12.64 -4.10
CA ALA A 3 2.55 11.45 -4.38
C ALA A 3 1.66 10.22 -4.18
N TYR A 4 1.91 9.21 -4.99
CA TYR A 4 1.09 8.00 -5.02
C TYR A 4 1.96 6.78 -4.79
N ALA A 5 1.51 5.88 -3.95
CA ALA A 5 2.13 4.57 -3.79
C ALA A 5 1.24 3.52 -4.43
N ILE A 6 1.86 2.61 -5.17
CA ILE A 6 1.19 1.53 -5.88
C ILE A 6 1.81 0.23 -5.42
N PHE A 7 0.96 -0.68 -4.92
CA PHE A 7 1.39 -1.99 -4.44
C PHE A 7 0.72 -3.08 -5.25
N ASP A 8 1.49 -4.13 -5.53
CA ASP A 8 0.98 -5.39 -6.06
C ASP A 8 1.30 -6.46 -5.01
N VAL A 9 0.28 -7.04 -4.40
CA VAL A 9 0.43 -7.92 -3.24
C VAL A 9 -0.15 -9.29 -3.53
N ASP A 10 0.61 -10.34 -3.23
CA ASP A 10 0.15 -11.72 -3.25
C ASP A 10 -0.01 -12.19 -1.80
N ILE A 11 -1.22 -12.53 -1.40
CA ILE A 11 -1.57 -12.86 -0.01
C ILE A 11 -1.54 -14.37 0.18
N TYR A 12 -0.78 -14.86 1.18
CA TYR A 12 -0.71 -16.28 1.54
C TYR A 12 -1.67 -16.63 2.66
N ASP A 13 -1.84 -15.70 3.62
CA ASP A 13 -2.67 -15.87 4.80
C ASP A 13 -3.60 -14.67 4.92
N LEU A 14 -4.81 -14.84 4.41
CA LEU A 14 -5.78 -13.75 4.35
C LEU A 14 -6.20 -13.27 5.73
N GLU A 15 -6.36 -14.17 6.69
CA GLU A 15 -6.78 -13.81 8.05
C GLU A 15 -5.75 -12.87 8.69
N ARG A 16 -4.47 -13.22 8.59
CA ARG A 16 -3.38 -12.39 9.11
C ARG A 16 -3.29 -11.06 8.36
N TYR A 17 -3.50 -11.09 7.05
CA TYR A 17 -3.48 -9.87 6.24
C TYR A 17 -4.62 -8.93 6.60
N GLN A 18 -5.79 -9.46 6.97
CA GLN A 18 -6.92 -8.64 7.42
C GLN A 18 -6.59 -7.90 8.71
N ASP A 19 -5.83 -8.50 9.62
CA ASP A 19 -5.34 -7.83 10.82
C ASP A 19 -4.46 -6.63 10.45
N PHE A 20 -3.56 -6.83 9.50
CA PHE A 20 -2.72 -5.74 8.97
C PHE A 20 -3.59 -4.63 8.38
N MET A 21 -4.56 -4.97 7.54
CA MET A 21 -5.43 -3.97 6.90
C MET A 21 -6.20 -3.14 7.91
N ALA A 22 -6.70 -3.76 8.97
CA ALA A 22 -7.45 -3.07 10.01
C ALA A 22 -6.57 -2.10 10.79
N GLN A 23 -5.31 -2.44 11.00
CA GLN A 23 -4.37 -1.62 11.78
C GLN A 23 -3.75 -0.50 10.95
N VAL A 24 -3.47 -0.74 9.68
CA VAL A 24 -2.75 0.23 8.85
C VAL A 24 -3.62 1.40 8.42
N LYS A 25 -4.91 1.18 8.20
CA LYS A 25 -5.80 2.24 7.70
C LYS A 25 -5.81 3.49 8.59
N PRO A 26 -6.08 3.38 9.91
CA PRO A 26 -6.07 4.58 10.75
C PRO A 26 -4.70 5.24 10.85
N VAL A 27 -3.62 4.47 10.79
CA VAL A 27 -2.26 5.01 10.82
C VAL A 27 -1.96 5.82 9.56
N LEU A 28 -2.33 5.28 8.39
CA LEU A 28 -2.15 5.98 7.12
C LEU A 28 -2.96 7.27 7.07
N GLU A 29 -4.22 7.21 7.47
CA GLU A 29 -5.10 8.38 7.46
C GLU A 29 -4.65 9.45 8.44
N ALA A 30 -4.20 9.06 9.63
CA ALA A 30 -3.66 10.00 10.61
C ALA A 30 -2.38 10.69 10.11
N ALA A 31 -1.61 10.03 9.26
CA ALA A 31 -0.40 10.60 8.66
C ALA A 31 -0.68 11.52 7.47
N GLY A 32 -1.93 11.65 7.05
CA GLY A 32 -2.34 12.51 5.95
C GLY A 32 -2.57 11.79 4.62
N GLY A 33 -2.52 10.47 4.62
CA GLY A 33 -2.77 9.67 3.43
C GLY A 33 -4.23 9.31 3.24
N LYS A 34 -4.56 8.86 2.05
CA LYS A 34 -5.87 8.30 1.77
C LYS A 34 -5.76 7.19 0.74
N TYR A 35 -6.56 6.14 0.89
CA TYR A 35 -6.62 5.08 -0.09
C TYR A 35 -7.40 5.54 -1.32
N LEU A 36 -6.87 5.20 -2.50
CA LEU A 36 -7.54 5.42 -3.80
C LEU A 36 -8.07 4.11 -4.37
N ALA A 37 -7.35 3.02 -4.14
CA ALA A 37 -7.78 1.67 -4.51
C ALA A 37 -7.25 0.72 -3.44
N ARG A 38 -8.06 -0.26 -3.08
CA ARG A 38 -7.68 -1.19 -2.01
C ARG A 38 -8.21 -2.58 -2.32
N GLY A 39 -7.60 -3.20 -3.34
CA GLY A 39 -7.96 -4.56 -3.74
C GLY A 39 -9.23 -4.66 -4.56
N GLY A 40 -9.60 -3.59 -5.26
CA GLY A 40 -10.74 -3.63 -6.16
C GLY A 40 -10.46 -4.43 -7.42
N ALA A 41 -11.50 -4.65 -8.23
CA ALA A 41 -11.37 -5.33 -9.50
C ALA A 41 -10.42 -4.56 -10.41
N HIS A 42 -9.60 -5.28 -11.15
CA HIS A 42 -8.64 -4.68 -12.08
C HIS A 42 -8.59 -5.49 -13.38
N LYS A 43 -8.10 -4.86 -14.44
CA LYS A 43 -7.94 -5.48 -15.75
C LYS A 43 -6.58 -5.10 -16.32
N VAL A 44 -5.89 -6.08 -16.89
CA VAL A 44 -4.63 -5.85 -17.60
C VAL A 44 -4.96 -5.58 -19.07
N TYR A 45 -4.48 -4.47 -19.60
CA TYR A 45 -4.69 -4.10 -20.99
C TYR A 45 -3.47 -4.35 -21.88
N GLU A 46 -2.27 -4.31 -21.29
CA GLU A 46 -1.04 -4.48 -22.05
C GLU A 46 0.02 -5.18 -21.19
N GLY A 47 0.87 -5.93 -21.85
CA GLY A 47 1.99 -6.59 -21.22
C GLY A 47 1.62 -7.90 -20.54
N ASP A 48 2.61 -8.52 -19.96
CA ASP A 48 2.47 -9.81 -19.27
C ASP A 48 2.47 -9.68 -17.75
N TRP A 49 2.33 -8.47 -17.22
CA TRP A 49 2.17 -8.23 -15.79
C TRP A 49 0.77 -8.69 -15.38
N ASN A 50 0.73 -9.58 -14.40
CA ASN A 50 -0.53 -10.13 -13.91
C ASN A 50 -0.64 -9.90 -12.40
N PRO A 51 -0.99 -8.67 -11.98
CA PRO A 51 -1.05 -8.33 -10.56
C PRO A 51 -2.15 -9.12 -9.84
N ARG A 52 -1.88 -9.47 -8.59
CA ARG A 52 -2.83 -10.21 -7.75
C ARG A 52 -3.80 -9.27 -7.04
N ARG A 53 -3.25 -8.27 -6.35
CA ARG A 53 -4.05 -7.31 -5.59
C ARG A 53 -3.38 -5.96 -5.68
N ILE A 54 -4.07 -4.98 -6.25
CA ILE A 54 -3.54 -3.63 -6.37
C ILE A 54 -4.07 -2.77 -5.22
N VAL A 55 -3.15 -2.10 -4.54
CA VAL A 55 -3.47 -1.11 -3.52
C VAL A 55 -2.80 0.18 -3.92
N MET A 56 -3.54 1.28 -3.87
CA MET A 56 -3.01 2.61 -4.16
C MET A 56 -3.42 3.56 -3.04
N PHE A 57 -2.48 4.40 -2.62
CA PHE A 57 -2.81 5.49 -1.72
C PHE A 57 -2.06 6.76 -2.11
N GLU A 58 -2.56 7.88 -1.61
CA GLU A 58 -2.07 9.21 -1.94
C GLU A 58 -1.66 9.93 -0.68
N PHE A 59 -0.58 10.69 -0.77
CA PHE A 59 -0.17 11.68 0.23
C PHE A 59 -0.03 13.05 -0.44
N PRO A 60 -0.13 14.15 0.32
CA PRO A 60 0.02 15.49 -0.25
C PRO A 60 1.39 15.74 -0.89
N SER A 61 2.42 15.00 -0.49
CA SER A 61 3.77 15.12 -1.04
C SER A 61 4.53 13.81 -0.90
N MET A 62 5.60 13.66 -1.68
CA MET A 62 6.51 12.51 -1.55
C MET A 62 7.19 12.51 -0.17
N GLU A 63 7.52 13.69 0.34
CA GLU A 63 8.14 13.81 1.67
C GLU A 63 7.25 13.22 2.75
N LEU A 64 5.96 13.57 2.75
CA LEU A 64 5.00 13.04 3.72
C LEU A 64 4.78 11.53 3.53
N LEU A 65 4.75 11.07 2.29
CA LEU A 65 4.64 9.64 2.00
C LEU A 65 5.83 8.87 2.58
N GLU A 66 7.03 9.37 2.39
CA GLU A 66 8.24 8.73 2.90
C GLU A 66 8.32 8.78 4.43
N GLU A 67 7.91 9.89 5.05
CA GLU A 67 7.81 9.97 6.51
C GLU A 67 6.91 8.88 7.07
N PHE A 68 5.76 8.66 6.44
CA PHE A 68 4.85 7.58 6.82
C PHE A 68 5.49 6.22 6.60
N TYR A 69 6.04 5.99 5.40
CA TYR A 69 6.57 4.68 5.02
C TYR A 69 7.72 4.24 5.91
N PHE A 70 8.62 5.15 6.24
CA PHE A 70 9.79 4.87 7.05
C PHE A 70 9.57 5.09 8.55
N SER A 71 8.35 5.44 8.98
CA SER A 71 8.04 5.57 10.39
C SER A 71 8.14 4.22 11.10
N ASP A 72 8.53 4.25 12.37
CA ASP A 72 8.60 3.03 13.18
C ASP A 72 7.24 2.33 13.25
N LEU A 73 6.17 3.11 13.35
CA LEU A 73 4.82 2.59 13.43
C LEU A 73 4.44 1.81 12.17
N TYR A 74 4.67 2.38 10.99
CA TYR A 74 4.37 1.66 9.75
C TYR A 74 5.29 0.45 9.55
N GLN A 75 6.57 0.59 9.84
CA GLN A 75 7.52 -0.51 9.67
C GLN A 75 7.16 -1.72 10.56
N GLY A 76 6.64 -1.46 11.76
CA GLY A 76 6.10 -2.51 12.61
C GLY A 76 4.90 -3.22 12.00
N LEU A 77 3.99 -2.47 11.40
CA LEU A 77 2.83 -3.06 10.68
C LEU A 77 3.25 -3.78 9.41
N LYS A 78 4.25 -3.25 8.71
CA LYS A 78 4.81 -3.89 7.52
C LYS A 78 5.34 -5.29 7.83
N SER A 79 5.89 -5.50 9.03
CA SER A 79 6.36 -6.82 9.46
C SER A 79 5.24 -7.85 9.45
N ILE A 80 4.02 -7.45 9.84
CA ILE A 80 2.84 -8.32 9.79
C ILE A 80 2.52 -8.65 8.33
N ARG A 81 2.51 -7.64 7.46
CA ARG A 81 2.25 -7.83 6.03
C ARG A 81 3.28 -8.80 5.40
N ASP A 82 4.55 -8.63 5.74
CA ASP A 82 5.63 -9.45 5.17
C ASP A 82 5.56 -10.91 5.61
N GLU A 83 4.98 -11.20 6.77
CA GLU A 83 4.79 -12.57 7.25
C GLU A 83 3.72 -13.33 6.47
N CYS A 84 2.74 -12.63 5.91
CA CYS A 84 1.55 -13.26 5.32
C CYS A 84 1.37 -12.95 3.84
N SER A 85 2.32 -12.25 3.23
CA SER A 85 2.23 -11.85 1.83
C SER A 85 3.59 -11.54 1.24
N SER A 86 3.65 -11.47 -0.09
CA SER A 86 4.79 -10.91 -0.81
C SER A 86 4.26 -9.87 -1.79
N GLY A 87 5.10 -8.92 -2.16
CA GLY A 87 4.64 -7.89 -3.06
C GLY A 87 5.73 -7.00 -3.58
N ARG A 88 5.31 -6.08 -4.43
CA ARG A 88 6.14 -5.04 -5.03
C ARG A 88 5.46 -3.71 -4.81
N ALA A 89 6.26 -2.67 -4.60
CA ALA A 89 5.72 -1.35 -4.37
C ALA A 89 6.57 -0.30 -5.07
N VAL A 90 5.94 0.74 -5.55
CA VAL A 90 6.60 1.88 -6.16
C VAL A 90 5.83 3.14 -5.77
N ALA A 91 6.54 4.23 -5.62
CA ALA A 91 5.93 5.54 -5.40
C ALA A 91 6.31 6.46 -6.54
N VAL A 92 5.37 7.33 -6.93
CA VAL A 92 5.57 8.29 -8.01
C VAL A 92 4.93 9.62 -7.64
N GLU A 93 5.60 10.72 -7.99
CA GLU A 93 5.01 12.04 -7.83
C GLU A 93 3.96 12.29 -8.91
N GLY A 94 2.88 12.97 -8.52
CA GLY A 94 1.86 13.42 -9.44
C GLY A 94 2.27 14.68 -10.19
N VAL A 95 1.41 15.12 -11.06
CA VAL A 95 1.62 16.33 -11.85
C VAL A 95 1.20 17.59 -11.08
#